data_28ec9345eddb137645ffd6180612cfd5
#
_entry.id   28ec9345eddb137645ffd6180612cfd5
#
_cell.length_a   1.000
_cell.length_b   1.000
_cell.length_c   1.000
_cell.angle_alpha   90.00
_cell.angle_beta   90.00
_cell.angle_gamma   90.00
#
_symmetry.space_group_name_H-M   'P 1'
#
loop_
_entity.id
_entity.type
_entity.pdbx_description
1 polymer ?
#
loop_
_entity_poly.entity_id
_entity_poly.type
_entity_poly.pdbx_seq_one_letter_code
_entity_poly.pdbx_strand_id
1 'polypeptide(L)'
;MPTKLKVLQVIPSLGYGGAEAGCYDIAHYLYENDCKSYLITSGGELTRFIDKEKVKLIRLPVQSKNPIIMLFNTIMIFLIILFFNINIVHARSRAPAWSCFLATKLTRRKFVTTFHGTYNFKSKLKKFYNSIMVRSDLIIAGSNFIFTHI
;
A
#
# COMPACT_ATOMS: atom_id res chain seq x y z
N MET A 1 23.85 7.21 -14.59
CA MET A 1 22.47 7.73 -14.52
C MET A 1 21.89 7.40 -13.15
N PRO A 2 21.23 8.33 -12.49
CA PRO A 2 20.57 8.01 -11.23
C PRO A 2 19.51 6.94 -11.47
N THR A 3 19.49 5.91 -10.63
CA THR A 3 18.51 4.85 -10.72
C THR A 3 17.13 5.43 -10.40
N LYS A 4 16.15 5.24 -11.30
CA LYS A 4 14.75 5.70 -11.08
C LYS A 4 14.19 5.11 -9.77
N LEU A 5 13.55 5.96 -8.97
CA LEU A 5 12.86 5.55 -7.76
C LEU A 5 11.75 4.54 -8.10
N LYS A 6 11.64 3.46 -7.33
CA LYS A 6 10.65 2.40 -7.53
C LYS A 6 9.68 2.36 -6.36
N VAL A 7 8.43 2.65 -6.63
CA VAL A 7 7.38 2.74 -5.62
C VAL A 7 6.33 1.66 -5.85
N LEU A 8 6.04 0.91 -4.78
CA LEU A 8 4.98 -0.09 -4.75
C LEU A 8 3.83 0.41 -3.88
N GLN A 9 2.68 0.67 -4.48
CA GLN A 9 1.44 0.92 -3.75
C GLN A 9 0.69 -0.39 -3.52
N VAL A 10 0.10 -0.55 -2.34
CA VAL A 10 -0.70 -1.72 -1.97
C VAL A 10 -2.04 -1.26 -1.41
N ILE A 11 -3.12 -1.63 -2.09
CA ILE A 11 -4.49 -1.29 -1.73
C ILE A 11 -5.39 -2.54 -1.79
N PRO A 12 -6.33 -2.74 -0.84
CA PRO A 12 -7.17 -3.94 -0.81
C PRO A 12 -7.94 -4.18 -2.10
N SER A 13 -8.63 -3.15 -2.58
CA SER A 13 -9.44 -3.16 -3.79
C SER A 13 -9.28 -1.82 -4.51
N LEU A 14 -9.36 -1.81 -5.82
CA LEU A 14 -9.30 -0.61 -6.66
C LEU A 14 -10.69 -0.34 -7.29
N GLY A 15 -11.67 -0.04 -6.41
CA GLY A 15 -13.02 0.37 -6.80
C GLY A 15 -13.12 1.87 -7.14
N TYR A 16 -14.31 2.44 -7.02
CA TYR A 16 -14.58 3.85 -7.36
C TYR A 16 -14.55 4.81 -6.15
N GLY A 17 -14.07 4.38 -4.99
CA GLY A 17 -13.93 5.26 -3.82
C GLY A 17 -12.82 6.30 -3.97
N GLY A 18 -12.84 7.32 -3.10
CA GLY A 18 -11.84 8.39 -3.12
C GLY A 18 -10.41 7.91 -2.83
N ALA A 19 -10.25 6.92 -1.94
CA ALA A 19 -8.95 6.31 -1.66
C ALA A 19 -8.40 5.55 -2.87
N GLU A 20 -9.27 4.87 -3.58
CA GLU A 20 -9.00 4.08 -4.77
C GLU A 20 -8.64 4.98 -5.95
N ALA A 21 -9.44 6.03 -6.19
CA ALA A 21 -9.16 7.04 -7.20
C ALA A 21 -7.81 7.72 -6.96
N GLY A 22 -7.52 8.14 -5.72
CA GLY A 22 -6.23 8.71 -5.36
C GLY A 22 -5.06 7.74 -5.51
N CYS A 23 -5.28 6.43 -5.31
CA CYS A 23 -4.27 5.41 -5.58
C CYS A 23 -3.99 5.28 -7.08
N TYR A 24 -5.04 5.26 -7.88
CA TYR A 24 -4.97 5.22 -9.33
C TYR A 24 -4.21 6.43 -9.89
N ASP A 25 -4.58 7.64 -9.47
CA ASP A 25 -3.96 8.89 -9.92
C ASP A 25 -2.46 8.92 -9.57
N ILE A 26 -2.11 8.59 -8.32
CA ILE A 26 -0.71 8.55 -7.89
C ILE A 26 0.08 7.47 -8.62
N ALA A 27 -0.51 6.33 -8.95
CA ALA A 27 0.18 5.29 -9.70
C ALA A 27 0.66 5.78 -11.07
N HIS A 28 -0.17 6.55 -11.80
CA HIS A 28 0.18 7.14 -13.09
C HIS A 28 1.11 8.34 -12.92
N TYR A 29 0.84 9.21 -11.95
CA TYR A 29 1.68 10.38 -11.63
C TYR A 29 3.14 10.00 -11.31
N LEU A 30 3.36 8.92 -10.58
CA LEU A 30 4.72 8.43 -10.29
C LEU A 30 5.49 8.11 -11.57
N TYR A 31 4.85 7.46 -12.54
CA TYR A 31 5.48 7.18 -13.82
C TYR A 31 5.79 8.45 -14.61
N GLU A 32 4.85 9.40 -14.64
CA GLU A 32 5.00 10.69 -15.32
C GLU A 32 6.10 11.58 -14.69
N ASN A 33 6.49 11.29 -13.43
CA ASN A 33 7.58 11.96 -12.71
C ASN A 33 8.82 11.07 -12.56
N ASP A 34 9.15 10.30 -13.59
CA ASP A 34 10.36 9.50 -13.68
C ASP A 34 10.55 8.41 -12.61
N CYS A 35 9.48 7.99 -11.94
CA CYS A 35 9.48 6.84 -11.05
C CYS A 35 9.00 5.58 -11.77
N LYS A 36 9.41 4.40 -11.32
CA LYS A 36 8.77 3.15 -11.71
C LYS A 36 7.64 2.84 -10.75
N SER A 37 6.43 2.70 -11.31
CA SER A 37 5.20 2.51 -10.55
C SER A 37 4.73 1.07 -10.56
N TYR A 38 4.51 0.53 -9.35
CA TYR A 38 3.98 -0.82 -9.12
C TYR A 38 2.74 -0.72 -8.24
N LEU A 39 1.74 -1.54 -8.52
CA LEU A 39 0.48 -1.55 -7.79
C LEU A 39 0.05 -2.98 -7.49
N ILE A 40 -0.18 -3.29 -6.21
CA ILE A 40 -0.79 -4.54 -5.76
C ILE A 40 -2.21 -4.27 -5.29
N THR A 41 -3.16 -5.05 -5.77
CA THR A 41 -4.56 -5.04 -5.35
C THR A 41 -5.19 -6.42 -5.56
N SER A 42 -6.29 -6.72 -4.87
CA SER A 42 -7.08 -7.92 -5.15
C SER A 42 -7.91 -7.80 -6.43
N GLY A 43 -8.13 -6.60 -6.90
CA GLY A 43 -8.95 -6.29 -8.07
C GLY A 43 -9.75 -5.01 -7.88
N GLY A 44 -10.82 -4.86 -8.64
CA GLY A 44 -11.72 -3.71 -8.62
C GLY A 44 -11.87 -3.08 -10.00
N GLU A 45 -12.88 -2.23 -10.14
CA GLU A 45 -13.36 -1.71 -11.42
C GLU A 45 -12.30 -0.82 -12.11
N LEU A 46 -11.56 -0.02 -11.34
CA LEU A 46 -10.52 0.85 -11.89
C LEU A 46 -9.32 0.08 -12.45
N THR A 47 -9.15 -1.20 -12.13
CA THR A 47 -8.01 -2.00 -12.66
C THR A 47 -8.02 -2.09 -14.18
N ARG A 48 -9.20 -2.03 -14.82
CA ARG A 48 -9.34 -2.07 -16.29
C ARG A 48 -8.83 -0.81 -16.97
N PHE A 49 -8.73 0.30 -16.26
CA PHE A 49 -8.24 1.59 -16.78
C PHE A 49 -6.75 1.82 -16.51
N ILE A 50 -6.10 0.92 -15.76
CA ILE A 50 -4.65 1.02 -15.52
C ILE A 50 -3.90 0.88 -16.84
N ASP A 51 -3.09 1.89 -17.15
CA ASP A 51 -2.14 1.82 -18.25
C ASP A 51 -0.98 0.87 -17.87
N LYS A 52 -0.99 -0.31 -18.48
CA LYS A 52 -0.03 -1.38 -18.19
C LYS A 52 1.40 -1.09 -18.64
N GLU A 53 1.58 -0.11 -19.52
CA GLU A 53 2.90 0.36 -19.92
C GLU A 53 3.52 1.31 -18.87
N LYS A 54 2.66 2.03 -18.14
CA LYS A 54 3.06 2.96 -17.08
C LYS A 54 3.14 2.33 -15.70
N VAL A 55 2.18 1.46 -15.37
CA VAL A 55 1.99 0.89 -14.03
C VAL A 55 1.99 -0.62 -14.10
N LYS A 56 2.90 -1.26 -13.38
CA LYS A 56 2.91 -2.71 -13.24
C LYS A 56 1.88 -3.16 -12.21
N LEU A 57 0.75 -3.66 -12.68
CA LEU A 57 -0.32 -4.19 -11.86
C LEU A 57 -0.08 -5.65 -11.48
N ILE A 58 -0.14 -5.97 -10.18
CA ILE A 58 0.00 -7.31 -9.62
C ILE A 58 -1.25 -7.61 -8.80
N ARG A 59 -1.84 -8.80 -8.97
CA ARG A 59 -3.01 -9.22 -8.21
C ARG A 59 -2.61 -10.16 -7.09
N LEU A 60 -2.94 -9.78 -5.84
CA LEU A 60 -2.76 -10.57 -4.63
C LEU A 60 -3.99 -10.38 -3.71
N PRO A 61 -4.35 -11.38 -2.90
CA PRO A 61 -5.51 -11.32 -2.00
C PRO A 61 -5.24 -10.43 -0.76
N VAL A 62 -4.79 -9.18 -0.99
CA VAL A 62 -4.36 -8.25 0.08
C VAL A 62 -5.50 -7.64 0.88
N GLN A 63 -6.75 -7.83 0.47
CA GLN A 63 -7.95 -7.47 1.21
C GLN A 63 -8.22 -8.40 2.41
N SER A 64 -7.64 -9.61 2.40
CA SER A 64 -7.92 -10.63 3.41
C SER A 64 -7.33 -10.28 4.77
N LYS A 65 -8.11 -10.58 5.82
CA LYS A 65 -7.68 -10.50 7.23
C LYS A 65 -7.35 -11.89 7.81
N ASN A 66 -7.39 -12.92 7.00
CA ASN A 66 -7.00 -14.27 7.40
C ASN A 66 -5.48 -14.31 7.62
N PRO A 67 -4.98 -14.74 8.80
CA PRO A 67 -3.56 -14.74 9.11
C PRO A 67 -2.70 -15.56 8.14
N ILE A 68 -3.21 -16.66 7.63
CA ILE A 68 -2.51 -17.53 6.67
C ILE A 68 -2.34 -16.78 5.33
N ILE A 69 -3.41 -16.12 4.85
CA ILE A 69 -3.35 -15.32 3.62
C ILE A 69 -2.47 -14.09 3.82
N MET A 70 -2.51 -13.47 5.00
CA MET A 70 -1.61 -12.35 5.31
C MET A 70 -0.14 -12.78 5.31
N LEU A 71 0.18 -13.97 5.83
CA LEU A 71 1.54 -14.53 5.76
C LEU A 71 1.94 -14.80 4.30
N PHE A 72 1.06 -15.39 3.50
CA PHE A 72 1.29 -15.56 2.05
C PHE A 72 1.56 -14.22 1.35
N ASN A 73 0.74 -13.21 1.61
CA ASN A 73 0.93 -11.86 1.06
C ASN A 73 2.28 -11.27 1.50
N THR A 74 2.69 -11.48 2.76
CA THR A 74 4.00 -11.01 3.26
C THR A 74 5.15 -11.62 2.44
N ILE A 75 5.12 -12.93 2.21
CA ILE A 75 6.13 -13.63 1.42
C ILE A 75 6.15 -13.12 -0.03
N MET A 76 4.97 -12.97 -0.63
CA MET A 76 4.87 -12.47 -2.01
C MET A 76 5.38 -11.03 -2.14
N ILE A 77 5.01 -10.15 -1.22
CA ILE A 77 5.47 -8.74 -1.21
C ILE A 77 6.99 -8.70 -0.98
N PHE A 78 7.52 -9.51 -0.07
CA PHE A 78 8.96 -9.66 0.14
C PHE A 78 9.70 -10.03 -1.15
N LEU A 79 9.23 -11.05 -1.86
CA LEU A 79 9.81 -11.49 -3.14
C LEU A 79 9.70 -10.40 -4.23
N ILE A 80 8.58 -9.70 -4.31
CA ILE A 80 8.36 -8.59 -5.24
C ILE A 80 9.35 -7.44 -4.96
N ILE A 81 9.54 -7.10 -3.69
CA ILE A 81 10.51 -6.07 -3.28
C ILE A 81 11.92 -6.43 -3.77
N LEU A 82 12.34 -7.66 -3.55
CA LEU A 82 13.67 -8.12 -3.98
C LEU A 82 13.79 -8.18 -5.49
N PHE A 83 12.84 -8.81 -6.16
CA PHE A 83 12.88 -9.04 -7.61
C PHE A 83 12.88 -7.73 -8.41
N PHE A 84 12.02 -6.79 -8.05
CA PHE A 84 11.96 -5.49 -8.71
C PHE A 84 12.88 -4.43 -8.10
N ASN A 85 13.56 -4.74 -6.99
CA ASN A 85 14.36 -3.79 -6.22
C ASN A 85 13.57 -2.53 -5.83
N ILE A 86 12.39 -2.73 -5.21
CA ILE A 86 11.49 -1.66 -4.76
C ILE A 86 12.19 -0.82 -3.67
N ASN A 87 12.05 0.49 -3.73
CA ASN A 87 12.61 1.42 -2.75
C ASN A 87 11.62 1.78 -1.65
N ILE A 88 10.36 2.03 -2.03
CA ILE A 88 9.30 2.48 -1.14
C ILE A 88 8.08 1.59 -1.32
N VAL A 89 7.51 1.12 -0.21
CA VAL A 89 6.23 0.40 -0.16
C VAL A 89 5.20 1.27 0.55
N HIS A 90 4.09 1.54 -0.13
CA HIS A 90 3.03 2.42 0.33
C HIS A 90 1.73 1.65 0.53
N ALA A 91 1.37 1.38 1.79
CA ALA A 91 0.11 0.74 2.14
C ALA A 91 -1.00 1.76 2.37
N ARG A 92 -2.16 1.51 1.75
CA ARG A 92 -3.32 2.40 1.81
C ARG A 92 -4.48 1.85 2.67
N SER A 93 -4.24 0.79 3.42
CA SER A 93 -5.22 0.21 4.36
C SER A 93 -4.53 -0.71 5.35
N ARG A 94 -5.21 -0.97 6.47
CA ARG A 94 -4.70 -1.79 7.59
C ARG A 94 -4.38 -3.25 7.20
N ALA A 95 -5.25 -3.88 6.42
CA ALA A 95 -5.06 -5.28 6.04
C ALA A 95 -3.74 -5.50 5.29
N PRO A 96 -3.44 -4.81 4.17
CA PRO A 96 -2.15 -4.94 3.52
C PRO A 96 -0.99 -4.32 4.31
N ALA A 97 -1.25 -3.35 5.21
CA ALA A 97 -0.19 -2.68 5.96
C ALA A 97 0.62 -3.64 6.84
N TRP A 98 0.01 -4.66 7.44
CA TRP A 98 0.73 -5.68 8.21
C TRP A 98 1.71 -6.48 7.34
N SER A 99 1.26 -6.94 6.18
CA SER A 99 2.12 -7.67 5.23
C SER A 99 3.24 -6.78 4.67
N CYS A 100 2.92 -5.54 4.34
CA CYS A 100 3.90 -4.55 3.87
C CYS A 100 4.95 -4.23 4.95
N PHE A 101 4.52 -4.02 6.20
CA PHE A 101 5.41 -3.73 7.32
C PHE A 101 6.43 -4.84 7.53
N LEU A 102 5.98 -6.09 7.60
CA LEU A 102 6.88 -7.23 7.80
C LEU A 102 7.86 -7.37 6.62
N ALA A 103 7.37 -7.29 5.38
CA ALA A 103 8.20 -7.39 4.18
C ALA A 103 9.23 -6.26 4.10
N THR A 104 8.86 -5.02 4.43
CA THR A 104 9.78 -3.88 4.41
C THR A 104 10.82 -3.92 5.53
N LYS A 105 10.45 -4.41 6.71
CA LYS A 105 11.41 -4.63 7.82
C LYS A 105 12.47 -5.66 7.43
N LEU A 106 12.06 -6.78 6.82
CA LEU A 106 12.98 -7.83 6.39
C LEU A 106 13.90 -7.38 5.25
N THR A 107 13.42 -6.53 4.35
CA THR A 107 14.18 -6.02 3.20
C THR A 107 14.87 -4.67 3.46
N ARG A 108 14.66 -4.07 4.63
CA ARG A 108 15.16 -2.73 5.00
C ARG A 108 14.74 -1.64 4.01
N ARG A 109 13.51 -1.74 3.48
CA ARG A 109 12.93 -0.74 2.57
C ARG A 109 12.05 0.25 3.33
N LYS A 110 11.82 1.41 2.73
CA LYS A 110 10.96 2.44 3.33
C LYS A 110 9.49 2.05 3.25
N PHE A 111 8.78 2.31 4.34
CA PHE A 111 7.37 1.99 4.49
C PHE A 111 6.55 3.26 4.72
N VAL A 112 5.53 3.46 3.91
CA VAL A 112 4.62 4.62 3.96
C VAL A 112 3.20 4.12 4.16
N THR A 113 2.41 4.85 4.95
CA THR A 113 0.98 4.58 5.12
C THR A 113 0.16 5.83 4.84
N THR A 114 -1.05 5.65 4.29
CA THR A 114 -2.05 6.72 4.17
C THR A 114 -3.30 6.36 4.96
N PHE A 115 -3.72 7.28 5.81
CA PHE A 115 -5.02 7.23 6.49
C PHE A 115 -6.09 7.87 5.62
N HIS A 116 -7.09 7.08 5.24
CA HIS A 116 -8.26 7.52 4.46
C HIS A 116 -9.52 7.73 5.32
N GLY A 117 -9.45 7.40 6.61
CA GLY A 117 -10.56 7.54 7.55
C GLY A 117 -10.10 7.40 9.00
N THR A 118 -11.00 7.65 9.94
CA THR A 118 -10.77 7.44 11.36
C THR A 118 -11.04 5.98 11.74
N TYR A 119 -10.29 5.46 12.71
CA TYR A 119 -10.42 4.09 13.16
C TYR A 119 -11.01 4.02 14.58
N ASN A 120 -11.92 3.07 14.78
CA ASN A 120 -12.52 2.83 16.08
C ASN A 120 -11.59 2.01 16.99
N PHE A 121 -11.38 2.49 18.22
CA PHE A 121 -10.47 1.91 19.21
C PHE A 121 -11.20 1.20 20.38
N LYS A 122 -12.44 0.74 20.20
CA LYS A 122 -13.29 0.17 21.27
C LYS A 122 -12.74 -1.09 21.95
N SER A 123 -11.72 -1.75 21.41
CA SER A 123 -11.10 -2.91 22.04
C SER A 123 -9.58 -2.89 21.92
N LYS A 124 -8.88 -3.54 22.87
CA LYS A 124 -7.41 -3.67 22.86
C LYS A 124 -6.90 -4.34 21.58
N LEU A 125 -7.64 -5.34 21.07
CA LEU A 125 -7.30 -6.06 19.84
C LEU A 125 -7.42 -5.15 18.60
N LYS A 126 -8.47 -4.34 18.52
CA LYS A 126 -8.65 -3.35 17.45
C LYS A 126 -7.59 -2.26 17.51
N LYS A 127 -7.25 -1.80 18.71
CA LYS A 127 -6.15 -0.83 18.91
C LYS A 127 -4.82 -1.37 18.39
N PHE A 128 -4.49 -2.61 18.74
CA PHE A 128 -3.28 -3.28 18.24
C PHE A 128 -3.31 -3.43 16.71
N TYR A 129 -4.41 -3.92 16.15
CA TYR A 129 -4.55 -4.08 14.69
C TYR A 129 -4.42 -2.76 13.95
N ASN A 130 -5.02 -1.68 14.47
CA ASN A 130 -4.95 -0.35 13.87
C ASN A 130 -3.57 0.30 14.00
N SER A 131 -2.77 -0.06 15.03
CA SER A 131 -1.47 0.54 15.31
C SER A 131 -0.46 0.37 14.16
N ILE A 132 -0.69 -0.56 13.24
CA ILE A 132 0.17 -0.78 12.09
C ILE A 132 0.30 0.48 11.23
N MET A 133 -0.75 1.28 11.15
CA MET A 133 -0.78 2.48 10.32
C MET A 133 0.13 3.60 10.82
N VAL A 134 0.51 3.58 12.10
CA VAL A 134 1.45 4.54 12.70
C VAL A 134 2.86 3.98 12.87
N ARG A 135 3.13 2.76 12.39
CA ARG A 135 4.45 2.12 12.44
C ARG A 135 5.29 2.31 11.18
N SER A 136 4.82 3.15 10.27
CA SER A 136 5.53 3.48 9.03
C SER A 136 6.60 4.55 9.23
N ASP A 137 7.54 4.64 8.29
CA ASP A 137 8.55 5.71 8.26
C ASP A 137 7.92 7.08 7.95
N LEU A 138 6.81 7.10 7.21
CA LEU A 138 6.04 8.30 6.87
C LEU A 138 4.54 7.99 6.88
N ILE A 139 3.78 8.89 7.50
CA ILE A 139 2.31 8.82 7.57
C ILE A 139 1.73 9.96 6.74
N ILE A 140 0.79 9.64 5.85
CA ILE A 140 0.02 10.60 5.07
C ILE A 140 -1.40 10.64 5.62
N ALA A 141 -1.88 11.82 6.01
CA ALA A 141 -3.28 12.06 6.36
C ALA A 141 -4.04 12.54 5.12
N GLY A 142 -5.16 11.88 4.78
CA GLY A 142 -5.96 12.21 3.61
C GLY A 142 -6.72 13.56 3.72
N SER A 143 -6.79 14.14 4.92
CA SER A 143 -7.40 15.45 5.17
C SER A 143 -6.93 16.03 6.51
N ASN A 144 -7.16 17.33 6.73
CA ASN A 144 -6.90 17.97 8.03
C ASN A 144 -7.73 17.33 9.17
N PHE A 145 -8.95 16.90 8.88
CA PHE A 145 -9.78 16.17 9.83
C PHE A 145 -9.12 14.85 10.28
N ILE A 146 -8.56 14.10 9.36
CA ILE A 146 -7.83 12.85 9.67
C ILE A 146 -6.53 13.16 10.42
N PHE A 147 -5.81 14.20 10.00
CA PHE A 147 -4.56 14.62 10.66
C PHE A 147 -4.74 14.89 12.15
N THR A 148 -5.86 15.52 12.55
CA THR A 148 -6.16 15.80 13.97
C THR A 148 -6.58 14.55 14.76
N HIS A 149 -6.81 13.40 14.09
CA HIS A 149 -7.24 12.14 14.72
C HIS A 149 -6.12 11.08 14.80
N ILE A 150 -4.97 11.32 14.20
CA ILE A 150 -3.80 10.45 14.24
C ILE A 150 -2.97 10.74 15.48
#